data_f10e5773c706de130fed7bee1701dfdd
#
_entry.id   f10e5773c706de130fed7bee1701dfdd
#
_cell.length_a   1.000
_cell.length_b   1.000
_cell.length_c   1.000
_cell.angle_alpha   90.00
_cell.angle_beta   90.00
_cell.angle_gamma   90.00
#
_symmetry.space_group_name_H-M   'P 1'
#
loop_
_entity.id
_entity.type
_entity.pdbx_description
1 polymer ?
#
loop_
_entity_poly.entity_id
_entity_poly.type
_entity_poly.pdbx_seq_one_letter_code
_entity_poly.pdbx_strand_id
1 'polypeptide(L)'
;MKAIFDDSRLESRDLSAGAENLLRRLAGEGARIRRVGAQIDGIGSAVEHIGTPRGVLVVGAEARFIRAVLEPLCPVPIVAWSLPHLPAWVGPLDLVVGVDQQEI
;
A
#
# COMPACT_ATOMS: atom_id res chain seq x y z
N MET A 1 6.36 35.36 10.49
CA MET A 1 5.01 35.75 10.98
C MET A 1 4.29 34.46 11.40
N LYS A 2 3.89 34.39 12.64
CA LYS A 2 3.11 33.23 13.11
C LYS A 2 1.71 33.32 12.52
N ALA A 3 1.28 32.24 11.86
CA ALA A 3 -0.10 32.07 11.50
C ALA A 3 -0.94 31.94 12.77
N ILE A 4 -1.93 32.81 12.93
CA ILE A 4 -2.86 32.73 14.05
C ILE A 4 -3.96 31.77 13.65
N PHE A 5 -4.08 30.67 14.40
CA PHE A 5 -5.17 29.73 14.22
C PHE A 5 -6.47 30.34 14.76
N ASP A 6 -7.50 30.37 13.95
CA ASP A 6 -8.81 30.86 14.33
C ASP A 6 -9.69 29.72 14.84
N ASP A 7 -9.75 29.57 16.16
CA ASP A 7 -10.50 28.50 16.80
C ASP A 7 -12.01 28.57 16.54
N SER A 8 -12.55 29.76 16.20
CA SER A 8 -13.97 29.87 15.90
C SER A 8 -14.40 29.07 14.68
N ARG A 9 -13.47 28.77 13.79
CA ARG A 9 -13.75 27.98 12.59
C ARG A 9 -13.90 26.50 12.88
N LEU A 10 -13.50 26.00 14.03
CA LEU A 10 -13.65 24.59 14.41
C LEU A 10 -15.11 24.17 14.51
N GLU A 11 -15.99 25.08 14.87
CA GLU A 11 -17.43 24.82 14.98
C GLU A 11 -18.20 25.10 13.68
N SER A 12 -17.51 25.68 12.69
CA SER A 12 -18.14 26.01 11.40
C SER A 12 -18.38 24.73 10.58
N ARG A 13 -19.57 24.61 10.04
CA ARG A 13 -19.91 23.59 9.06
C ARG A 13 -19.55 23.98 7.63
N ASP A 14 -19.21 25.26 7.43
CA ASP A 14 -18.80 25.76 6.14
C ASP A 14 -17.31 25.54 5.96
N LEU A 15 -16.96 24.73 4.99
CA LEU A 15 -15.57 24.39 4.66
C LEU A 15 -15.13 25.17 3.42
N SER A 16 -13.87 25.57 3.39
CA SER A 16 -13.28 26.07 2.15
C SER A 16 -13.29 24.96 1.08
N ALA A 17 -13.27 25.33 -0.20
CA ALA A 17 -13.24 24.37 -1.29
C ALA A 17 -12.07 23.40 -1.18
N GLY A 18 -10.89 23.88 -0.73
CA GLY A 18 -9.71 23.04 -0.52
C GLY A 18 -9.91 22.03 0.61
N ALA A 19 -10.48 22.46 1.74
CA ALA A 19 -10.76 21.57 2.87
C ALA A 19 -11.81 20.51 2.50
N GLU A 20 -12.84 20.89 1.78
CA GLU A 20 -13.87 19.97 1.31
C GLU A 20 -13.30 18.91 0.37
N ASN A 21 -12.45 19.29 -0.57
CA ASN A 21 -11.74 18.36 -1.45
C ASN A 21 -10.87 17.38 -0.67
N LEU A 22 -10.14 17.88 0.33
CA LEU A 22 -9.31 17.01 1.18
C LEU A 22 -10.15 15.99 1.92
N LEU A 23 -11.26 16.40 2.51
CA LEU A 23 -12.18 15.49 3.22
C LEU A 23 -12.76 14.42 2.29
N ARG A 24 -13.11 14.78 1.06
CA ARG A 24 -13.59 13.82 0.07
C ARG A 24 -12.53 12.79 -0.30
N ARG A 25 -11.29 13.23 -0.44
CA ARG A 25 -10.17 12.33 -0.71
C ARG A 25 -9.93 11.36 0.45
N LEU A 26 -9.95 11.85 1.69
CA LEU A 26 -9.81 11.03 2.88
C LEU A 26 -10.96 10.03 3.02
N ALA A 27 -12.18 10.43 2.73
CA ALA A 27 -13.33 9.52 2.72
C ALA A 27 -13.20 8.44 1.63
N GLY A 28 -12.68 8.81 0.47
CA GLY A 28 -12.39 7.87 -0.61
C GLY A 28 -11.32 6.84 -0.23
N GLU A 29 -10.30 7.23 0.54
CA GLU A 29 -9.27 6.32 1.03
C GLU A 29 -9.86 5.27 1.97
N GLY A 30 -10.78 5.64 2.87
CA GLY A 30 -11.46 4.68 3.73
C GLY A 30 -12.26 3.64 2.94
N ALA A 31 -12.96 4.04 1.90
CA ALA A 31 -13.68 3.14 1.01
C ALA A 31 -12.74 2.21 0.25
N ARG A 32 -11.58 2.72 -0.17
CA ARG A 32 -10.55 1.93 -0.85
C ARG A 32 -9.98 0.85 0.05
N ILE A 33 -9.67 1.18 1.31
CA ILE A 33 -9.17 0.23 2.30
C ILE A 33 -10.19 -0.89 2.54
N ARG A 34 -11.48 -0.54 2.69
CA ARG A 34 -12.54 -1.55 2.86
C ARG A 34 -12.68 -2.47 1.65
N ARG A 35 -12.52 -1.91 0.45
CA ARG A 35 -12.61 -2.68 -0.80
C ARG A 35 -11.46 -3.69 -0.91
N VAL A 36 -10.25 -3.26 -0.58
CA VAL A 36 -9.08 -4.13 -0.54
C VAL A 36 -9.27 -5.22 0.53
N GLY A 37 -9.75 -4.85 1.73
CA GLY A 37 -10.04 -5.79 2.79
C GLY A 37 -11.01 -6.89 2.37
N ALA A 38 -12.05 -6.53 1.60
CA ALA A 38 -13.01 -7.51 1.08
C ALA A 38 -12.39 -8.48 0.05
N GLN A 39 -11.31 -8.09 -0.62
CA GLN A 39 -10.62 -8.91 -1.61
C GLN A 39 -9.58 -9.85 -1.00
N ILE A 40 -9.16 -9.62 0.25
CA ILE A 40 -8.07 -10.37 0.89
C ILE A 40 -8.38 -11.88 0.94
N ASP A 41 -9.61 -12.27 1.26
CA ASP A 41 -9.99 -13.68 1.35
C ASP A 41 -9.83 -14.41 0.01
N GLY A 42 -10.21 -13.75 -1.09
CA GLY A 42 -10.01 -14.28 -2.43
C GLY A 42 -8.54 -14.43 -2.81
N ILE A 43 -7.71 -13.44 -2.45
CA ILE A 43 -6.27 -13.47 -2.66
C ILE A 43 -5.63 -14.58 -1.83
N GLY A 44 -6.01 -14.71 -0.55
CA GLY A 44 -5.52 -15.76 0.33
C GLY A 44 -5.79 -17.14 -0.23
N SER A 45 -7.00 -17.39 -0.71
CA SER A 45 -7.37 -18.67 -1.34
C SER A 45 -6.55 -18.96 -2.59
N ALA A 46 -6.28 -17.95 -3.41
CA ALA A 46 -5.45 -18.11 -4.61
C ALA A 46 -4.00 -18.42 -4.26
N VAL A 47 -3.46 -17.82 -3.20
CA VAL A 47 -2.07 -18.00 -2.76
C VAL A 47 -1.86 -19.33 -2.04
N GLU A 48 -2.85 -19.86 -1.34
CA GLU A 48 -2.77 -21.14 -0.65
C GLU A 48 -2.35 -22.30 -1.58
N HIS A 49 -2.74 -22.24 -2.84
CA HIS A 49 -2.38 -23.25 -3.84
C HIS A 49 -0.92 -23.21 -4.28
N ILE A 50 -0.23 -22.12 -4.02
CA ILE A 50 1.15 -21.92 -4.45
C ILE A 50 2.13 -22.57 -3.47
N GLY A 51 1.73 -22.74 -2.21
CA GLY A 51 2.62 -23.23 -1.15
C GLY A 51 3.57 -22.13 -0.66
N THR A 52 4.56 -22.52 0.16
CA THR A 52 5.55 -21.59 0.69
C THR A 52 6.58 -21.27 -0.38
N PRO A 53 6.76 -20.00 -0.78
CA PRO A 53 7.78 -19.65 -1.75
C PRO A 53 9.19 -19.77 -1.14
N ARG A 54 10.18 -19.89 -1.99
CA ARG A 54 11.60 -19.88 -1.58
C ARG A 54 12.01 -18.49 -1.10
N GLY A 55 11.51 -17.45 -1.75
CA GLY A 55 11.75 -16.07 -1.39
C GLY A 55 10.65 -15.16 -1.95
N VAL A 56 10.59 -13.94 -1.47
CA VAL A 56 9.63 -12.93 -1.91
C VAL A 56 10.37 -11.74 -2.48
N LEU A 57 10.01 -11.33 -3.67
CA LEU A 57 10.51 -10.12 -4.31
C LEU A 57 9.40 -9.09 -4.39
N VAL A 58 9.58 -7.95 -3.76
CA VAL A 58 8.65 -6.81 -3.84
C VAL A 58 9.19 -5.80 -4.83
N VAL A 59 8.42 -5.51 -5.85
CA VAL A 59 8.82 -4.65 -6.97
C VAL A 59 7.94 -3.39 -6.98
N GLY A 60 8.56 -2.25 -7.16
CA GLY A 60 7.86 -0.98 -7.27
C GLY A 60 8.47 0.12 -6.43
N ALA A 61 7.90 1.32 -6.54
CA ALA A 61 8.41 2.52 -5.86
C ALA A 61 8.37 2.38 -4.33
N GLU A 62 7.35 1.72 -3.79
CA GLU A 62 7.15 1.55 -2.36
C GLU A 62 7.70 0.21 -1.82
N ALA A 63 8.47 -0.51 -2.63
CA ALA A 63 8.94 -1.85 -2.28
C ALA A 63 9.76 -1.87 -0.98
N ARG A 64 10.61 -0.88 -0.76
CA ARG A 64 11.42 -0.77 0.46
C ARG A 64 10.58 -0.63 1.72
N PHE A 65 9.53 0.18 1.65
CA PHE A 65 8.63 0.39 2.77
C PHE A 65 7.88 -0.90 3.11
N ILE A 66 7.34 -1.56 2.10
CA ILE A 66 6.60 -2.81 2.27
C ILE A 66 7.52 -3.90 2.84
N ARG A 67 8.73 -4.01 2.31
CA ARG A 67 9.74 -4.92 2.86
C ARG A 67 10.01 -4.64 4.33
N ALA A 68 10.21 -3.39 4.70
CA ALA A 68 10.50 -3.01 6.08
C ALA A 68 9.37 -3.41 7.05
N VAL A 69 8.12 -3.29 6.60
CA VAL A 69 6.96 -3.65 7.41
C VAL A 69 6.80 -5.18 7.51
N LEU A 70 7.00 -5.89 6.41
CA LEU A 70 6.71 -7.34 6.34
C LEU A 70 7.88 -8.22 6.76
N GLU A 71 9.11 -7.76 6.67
CA GLU A 71 10.30 -8.57 6.93
C GLU A 71 10.28 -9.28 8.30
N PRO A 72 9.90 -8.61 9.40
CA PRO A 72 9.84 -9.30 10.70
C PRO A 72 8.82 -10.43 10.79
N LEU A 73 7.81 -10.41 9.90
CA LEU A 73 6.72 -11.39 9.89
C LEU A 73 6.89 -12.44 8.80
N CYS A 74 7.83 -12.23 7.89
CA CYS A 74 8.00 -13.10 6.72
C CYS A 74 8.91 -14.28 7.04
N PRO A 75 8.46 -15.53 6.90
CA PRO A 75 9.27 -16.71 7.23
C PRO A 75 10.30 -17.05 6.17
N VAL A 76 10.31 -16.34 5.05
CA VAL A 76 11.26 -16.52 3.95
C VAL A 76 11.95 -15.18 3.65
N PRO A 77 13.10 -15.20 2.96
CA PRO A 77 13.76 -13.94 2.58
C PRO A 77 12.84 -13.05 1.74
N ILE A 78 12.85 -11.76 2.05
CA ILE A 78 12.12 -10.75 1.30
C ILE A 78 13.07 -9.68 0.81
N VAL A 79 13.00 -9.35 -0.47
CA VAL A 79 13.88 -8.40 -1.14
C VAL A 79 13.05 -7.30 -1.80
N ALA A 80 13.43 -6.06 -1.60
CA ALA A 80 12.87 -4.93 -2.31
C ALA A 80 13.68 -4.66 -3.59
N TRP A 81 12.99 -4.46 -4.70
CA TRP A 81 13.61 -4.29 -6.00
C TRP A 81 12.95 -3.15 -6.77
N SER A 82 13.74 -2.20 -7.23
CA SER A 82 13.24 -1.01 -7.93
C SER A 82 13.73 -0.86 -9.36
N LEU A 83 14.51 -1.81 -9.85
CA LEU A 83 15.00 -1.77 -11.22
C LEU A 83 13.94 -2.30 -12.21
N PRO A 84 14.00 -1.90 -13.48
CA PRO A 84 12.97 -2.26 -14.48
C PRO A 84 12.98 -3.72 -14.90
N HIS A 85 14.03 -4.47 -14.61
CA HIS A 85 14.13 -5.90 -14.94
C HIS A 85 14.31 -6.71 -13.66
N LEU A 86 13.80 -7.93 -13.66
CA LEU A 86 13.92 -8.81 -12.50
C LEU A 86 15.36 -9.32 -12.32
N PRO A 87 15.78 -9.58 -11.07
CA PRO A 87 17.09 -10.19 -10.84
C PRO A 87 17.15 -11.61 -11.41
N ALA A 88 18.33 -12.03 -11.79
CA ALA A 88 18.53 -13.33 -12.45
C ALA A 88 18.18 -14.55 -11.59
N TRP A 89 18.18 -14.41 -10.25
CA TRP A 89 17.89 -15.52 -9.36
C TRP A 89 16.39 -15.81 -9.21
N VAL A 90 15.52 -14.90 -9.66
CA VAL A 90 14.07 -15.08 -9.56
C VAL A 90 13.61 -16.21 -10.49
N GLY A 91 12.86 -17.14 -9.94
CA GLY A 91 12.36 -18.30 -10.67
C GLY A 91 10.97 -18.73 -10.22
N PRO A 92 10.49 -19.88 -10.72
CA PRO A 92 9.12 -20.35 -10.45
C PRO A 92 8.82 -20.63 -8.98
N LEU A 93 9.83 -20.79 -8.14
CA LEU A 93 9.67 -21.06 -6.71
C LEU A 93 9.61 -19.77 -5.88
N ASP A 94 9.76 -18.64 -6.51
CA ASP A 94 9.75 -17.33 -5.84
C ASP A 94 8.43 -16.61 -6.08
N LEU A 95 8.02 -15.83 -5.09
CA LEU A 95 6.84 -14.98 -5.20
C LEU A 95 7.26 -13.56 -5.56
N VAL A 96 6.69 -13.02 -6.63
CA VAL A 96 6.90 -11.63 -7.03
C VAL A 96 5.64 -10.83 -6.74
N VAL A 97 5.79 -9.78 -5.93
CA VAL A 97 4.70 -8.88 -5.57
C VAL A 97 4.96 -7.53 -6.21
N GLY A 98 4.12 -7.15 -7.16
CA GLY A 98 4.16 -5.84 -7.79
C GLY A 98 3.33 -4.84 -7.00
N VAL A 99 3.93 -3.68 -6.69
CA VAL A 99 3.24 -2.57 -6.05
C VAL A 99 3.22 -1.42 -7.03
N ASP A 100 2.05 -1.12 -7.52
CA ASP A 100 1.85 -0.05 -8.48
C ASP A 100 1.03 1.07 -7.84
N GLN A 101 1.51 2.29 -8.02
CA GLN A 101 0.75 3.49 -7.69
C GLN A 101 -0.04 3.90 -8.93
N GLN A 102 -1.16 3.27 -9.15
CA GLN A 102 -2.09 3.82 -10.12
C GLN A 102 -2.88 4.96 -9.48
N GLU A 103 -2.64 6.16 -9.95
CA GLU A 103 -3.57 7.25 -9.71
C GLU A 103 -4.85 6.94 -10.46
N ILE A 104 -5.88 6.71 -9.72
CA ILE A 104 -7.23 6.59 -10.27
C ILE A 104 -7.85 7.98 -10.27
#